data_935f1152105d561e11bec854eb09167c
#
_entry.id   935f1152105d561e11bec854eb09167c
#
_cell.length_a   1.000
_cell.length_b   1.000
_cell.length_c   1.000
_cell.angle_alpha   90.00
_cell.angle_beta   90.00
_cell.angle_gamma   90.00
#
_symmetry.space_group_name_H-M   'P 1'
#
loop_
_entity.id
_entity.type
_entity.pdbx_description
1 polymer ?
#
loop_
_entity_poly.entity_id
_entity_poly.type
_entity_poly.pdbx_seq_one_letter_code
_entity_poly.pdbx_strand_id
1 'polypeptide(L)'
;MRFTDPSILFLGIDPGVTAGGWGILDYRGALVDCGRWGTWERVRRYLGQIKIATIEMIQVRSDDTMEKMFSRSAMIENYGFWQGVCGGAGVSAKPVHPRTWKKYFGLNLRPGELKMLKRGGADKIKAEMSLAKARALWPTAQLKYLKDNGVADGLLIAEFGRARHRQNLFEGA
;
A
#
# COMPACT_ATOMS: atom_id res chain seq x y z
N MET A 1 2.99 -15.48 -22.94
CA MET A 1 3.96 -14.72 -22.10
C MET A 1 4.20 -15.55 -20.85
N ARG A 2 5.40 -16.04 -20.59
CA ARG A 2 5.67 -16.88 -19.40
C ARG A 2 5.70 -15.95 -18.17
N PHE A 3 4.79 -16.15 -17.23
CA PHE A 3 4.64 -15.34 -16.00
C PHE A 3 5.75 -15.58 -14.94
N THR A 4 6.85 -16.19 -15.35
CA THR A 4 8.03 -16.43 -14.51
C THR A 4 9.15 -15.42 -14.78
N ASP A 5 8.85 -14.34 -15.48
CA ASP A 5 9.84 -13.31 -15.80
C ASP A 5 10.16 -12.51 -14.53
N PRO A 6 11.38 -12.62 -14.00
CA PRO A 6 11.80 -11.91 -12.80
C PRO A 6 11.81 -10.38 -12.97
N SER A 7 11.73 -9.88 -14.21
CA SER A 7 11.68 -8.46 -14.50
C SER A 7 10.32 -7.82 -14.22
N ILE A 8 9.26 -8.62 -13.97
CA ILE A 8 7.93 -8.10 -13.67
C ILE A 8 7.85 -7.66 -12.22
N LEU A 9 7.52 -6.38 -12.02
CA LEU A 9 7.41 -5.76 -10.71
C LEU A 9 5.96 -5.36 -10.39
N PHE A 10 5.67 -5.34 -9.07
CA PHE A 10 4.38 -4.92 -8.51
C PHE A 10 4.61 -3.78 -7.53
N LEU A 11 3.92 -2.66 -7.73
CA LEU A 11 4.00 -1.49 -6.89
C LEU A 11 2.77 -1.41 -6.00
N GLY A 12 2.97 -1.19 -4.72
CA GLY A 12 1.92 -0.86 -3.75
C GLY A 12 2.14 0.53 -3.18
N ILE A 13 1.06 1.28 -3.01
CA ILE A 13 1.11 2.68 -2.60
C ILE A 13 0.07 2.93 -1.51
N ASP A 14 0.55 3.41 -0.36
CA ASP A 14 -0.23 4.14 0.65
C ASP A 14 -0.06 5.64 0.37
N PRO A 15 -1.11 6.36 -0.09
CA PRO A 15 -1.01 7.77 -0.48
C PRO A 15 -1.03 8.74 0.70
N GLY A 16 -0.77 8.29 1.93
CA GLY A 16 -0.66 9.17 3.10
C GLY A 16 0.40 10.26 2.91
N VAL A 17 0.09 11.50 3.34
CA VAL A 17 0.97 12.67 3.08
C VAL A 17 2.18 12.68 4.00
N THR A 18 1.99 12.43 5.29
CA THR A 18 3.05 12.48 6.29
C THR A 18 3.67 11.14 6.61
N ALA A 19 2.86 10.08 6.56
CA ALA A 19 3.24 8.73 6.91
C ALA A 19 3.04 7.72 5.77
N GLY A 20 2.64 8.16 4.59
CA GLY A 20 2.48 7.33 3.42
C GLY A 20 3.78 6.75 2.90
N GLY A 21 3.66 5.70 2.09
CA GLY A 21 4.81 5.02 1.55
C GLY A 21 4.49 4.16 0.34
N TRP A 22 5.52 3.55 -0.17
CA TRP A 22 5.43 2.67 -1.32
C TRP A 22 6.34 1.45 -1.14
N GLY A 23 5.96 0.36 -1.79
CA GLY A 23 6.75 -0.86 -1.84
C GLY A 23 6.73 -1.49 -3.22
N ILE A 24 7.85 -2.05 -3.65
CA ILE A 24 8.02 -2.76 -4.91
C ILE A 24 8.46 -4.19 -4.63
N LEU A 25 7.72 -5.12 -5.18
CA LEU A 25 8.00 -6.55 -5.10
C LEU A 25 8.20 -7.13 -6.49
N ASP A 26 9.05 -8.15 -6.61
CA ASP A 26 9.14 -8.94 -7.81
C ASP A 26 7.95 -9.92 -7.95
N TYR A 27 7.90 -10.66 -9.03
CA TYR A 27 6.84 -11.66 -9.28
C TYR A 27 6.80 -12.79 -8.24
N ARG A 28 7.90 -13.07 -7.54
CA ARG A 28 7.98 -14.07 -6.45
C ARG A 28 7.52 -13.51 -5.10
N GLY A 29 7.40 -12.18 -4.99
CA GLY A 29 7.08 -11.48 -3.76
C GLY A 29 8.32 -11.10 -2.95
N ALA A 30 9.51 -11.20 -3.55
CA ALA A 30 10.72 -10.69 -2.91
C ALA A 30 10.77 -9.17 -2.97
N LEU A 31 11.30 -8.56 -1.90
CA LEU A 31 11.48 -7.13 -1.80
C LEU A 31 12.51 -6.65 -2.83
N VAL A 32 12.11 -5.69 -3.67
CA VAL A 32 13.00 -4.99 -4.61
C VAL A 32 13.41 -3.65 -4.03
N ASP A 33 12.43 -2.84 -3.63
CA ASP A 33 12.67 -1.52 -3.05
C ASP A 33 11.43 -1.05 -2.26
N CYS A 34 11.62 -0.13 -1.32
CA CYS A 34 10.52 0.50 -0.61
C CYS A 34 10.96 1.86 -0.04
N GLY A 35 10.00 2.74 0.24
CA GLY A 35 10.31 4.05 0.78
C GLY A 35 9.09 4.82 1.22
N ARG A 36 9.34 5.94 1.92
CA ARG A 36 8.32 6.90 2.29
C ARG A 36 7.94 7.76 1.08
N TRP A 37 6.81 8.44 1.18
CA TRP A 37 6.34 9.39 0.17
C TRP A 37 7.45 10.31 -0.36
N GLY A 38 8.21 10.97 0.48
CA GLY A 38 9.28 11.89 0.07
C GLY A 38 10.42 11.26 -0.75
N THR A 39 10.41 9.96 -0.98
CA THR A 39 11.40 9.23 -1.80
C THR A 39 10.81 8.64 -3.07
N TRP A 40 9.64 9.12 -3.50
CA TRP A 40 8.91 8.61 -4.66
C TRP A 40 9.71 8.63 -5.97
N GLU A 41 10.66 9.54 -6.12
CA GLU A 41 11.52 9.63 -7.30
C GLU A 41 12.30 8.33 -7.57
N ARG A 42 12.56 7.55 -6.53
CA ARG A 42 13.19 6.23 -6.68
C ARG A 42 12.35 5.26 -7.49
N VAL A 43 11.02 5.37 -7.42
CA VAL A 43 10.06 4.54 -8.18
C VAL A 43 10.25 4.71 -9.68
N ARG A 44 10.66 5.91 -10.14
CA ARG A 44 10.87 6.20 -11.57
C ARG A 44 11.82 5.20 -12.26
N ARG A 45 12.78 4.66 -11.51
CA ARG A 45 13.75 3.68 -12.04
C ARG A 45 13.09 2.36 -12.44
N TYR A 46 11.95 2.07 -11.87
CA TYR A 46 11.24 0.79 -12.00
C TYR A 46 9.98 0.88 -12.89
N LEU A 47 9.53 2.09 -13.26
CA LEU A 47 8.25 2.29 -13.95
C LEU A 47 8.09 1.41 -15.20
N GLY A 48 9.15 1.26 -16.00
CA GLY A 48 9.13 0.41 -17.20
C GLY A 48 8.99 -1.10 -16.93
N GLN A 49 9.21 -1.54 -15.69
CA GLN A 49 9.12 -2.94 -15.26
C GLN A 49 7.85 -3.20 -14.42
N ILE A 50 7.20 -2.15 -13.93
CA ILE A 50 5.99 -2.29 -13.11
C ILE A 50 4.83 -2.73 -14.00
N LYS A 51 4.28 -3.90 -13.71
CA LYS A 51 3.14 -4.45 -14.42
C LYS A 51 1.82 -3.87 -13.91
N ILE A 52 1.70 -3.76 -12.59
CA ILE A 52 0.51 -3.26 -11.91
C ILE A 52 0.96 -2.43 -10.72
N ALA A 53 0.36 -1.25 -10.58
CA ALA A 53 0.37 -0.49 -9.35
C ALA A 53 -0.96 -0.71 -8.61
N THR A 54 -0.91 -0.95 -7.32
CA THR A 54 -2.09 -1.03 -6.45
C THR A 54 -2.04 0.14 -5.47
N ILE A 55 -3.07 0.97 -5.45
CA ILE A 55 -3.10 2.21 -4.66
C ILE A 55 -4.25 2.14 -3.65
N GLU A 56 -4.00 2.40 -2.37
CA GLU A 56 -5.05 2.49 -1.37
C GLU A 56 -6.00 3.64 -1.69
N MET A 57 -7.31 3.35 -1.71
CA MET A 57 -8.35 4.36 -1.95
C MET A 57 -8.51 5.30 -0.76
N ILE A 58 -8.59 6.57 -1.03
CA ILE A 58 -8.96 7.58 -0.03
C ILE A 58 -10.47 7.57 0.15
N GLN A 59 -10.90 7.47 1.42
CA GLN A 59 -12.32 7.53 1.78
C GLN A 59 -12.66 8.90 2.39
N VAL A 60 -13.51 9.65 1.71
CA VAL A 60 -14.17 10.83 2.28
C VAL A 60 -15.50 10.37 2.89
N ARG A 61 -15.76 10.79 4.12
CA ARG A 61 -17.01 10.48 4.83
C ARG A 61 -17.83 11.74 5.00
N SER A 62 -19.15 11.60 4.98
CA SER A 62 -20.08 12.72 5.19
C SER A 62 -20.01 13.34 6.60
N ASP A 63 -19.48 12.57 7.58
CA ASP A 63 -19.29 12.98 8.97
C ASP A 63 -17.90 13.55 9.29
N ASP A 64 -17.10 13.83 8.26
CA ASP A 64 -15.77 14.39 8.46
C ASP A 64 -15.84 15.86 8.88
N THR A 65 -15.08 16.21 9.91
CA THR A 65 -14.85 17.60 10.31
C THR A 65 -14.02 18.34 9.25
N MET A 66 -14.09 19.67 9.25
CA MET A 66 -13.28 20.50 8.34
C MET A 66 -11.79 20.18 8.40
N GLU A 67 -11.23 19.98 9.59
CA GLU A 67 -9.83 19.60 9.79
C GLU A 67 -9.49 18.26 9.11
N LYS A 68 -10.37 17.28 9.24
CA LYS A 68 -10.22 15.99 8.55
C LYS A 68 -10.35 16.13 7.03
N MET A 69 -11.23 17.03 6.57
CA MET A 69 -11.39 17.31 5.14
C MET A 69 -10.11 17.91 4.55
N PHE A 70 -9.46 18.87 5.24
CA PHE A 70 -8.17 19.41 4.80
C PHE A 70 -7.08 18.33 4.74
N SER A 71 -6.96 17.50 5.78
CA SER A 71 -6.02 16.37 5.77
C SER A 71 -6.28 15.40 4.62
N ARG A 72 -7.55 15.17 4.29
CA ARG A 72 -7.93 14.28 3.18
C ARG A 72 -7.72 14.91 1.81
N SER A 73 -7.89 16.23 1.67
CA SER A 73 -7.57 16.91 0.41
C SER A 73 -6.14 16.67 -0.01
N ALA A 74 -5.18 16.83 0.90
CA ALA A 74 -3.78 16.53 0.61
C ALA A 74 -3.53 15.05 0.26
N MET A 75 -4.27 14.12 0.89
CA MET A 75 -4.21 12.71 0.50
C MET A 75 -4.80 12.45 -0.89
N ILE A 76 -5.90 13.14 -1.26
CA ILE A 76 -6.53 13.03 -2.59
C ILE A 76 -5.58 13.57 -3.65
N GLU A 77 -4.92 14.69 -3.40
CA GLU A 77 -3.90 15.25 -4.30
C GLU A 77 -2.74 14.26 -4.51
N ASN A 78 -2.25 13.66 -3.42
CA ASN A 78 -1.21 12.65 -3.49
C ASN A 78 -1.66 11.37 -4.21
N TYR A 79 -2.91 10.95 -4.00
CA TYR A 79 -3.50 9.83 -4.74
C TYR A 79 -3.55 10.14 -6.25
N GLY A 80 -4.02 11.35 -6.63
CA GLY A 80 -4.04 11.82 -8.01
C GLY A 80 -2.64 11.92 -8.63
N PHE A 81 -1.66 12.39 -7.86
CA PHE A 81 -0.27 12.41 -8.27
C PHE A 81 0.23 11.00 -8.65
N TRP A 82 0.01 10.00 -7.81
CA TRP A 82 0.42 8.63 -8.10
C TRP A 82 -0.29 8.04 -9.30
N GLN A 83 -1.58 8.34 -9.48
CA GLN A 83 -2.30 7.94 -10.70
C GLN A 83 -1.68 8.57 -11.94
N GLY A 84 -1.31 9.85 -11.87
CA GLY A 84 -0.62 10.56 -12.95
C GLY A 84 0.75 9.96 -13.28
N VAL A 85 1.57 9.65 -12.26
CA VAL A 85 2.89 9.01 -12.43
C VAL A 85 2.74 7.64 -13.10
N CYS A 86 1.82 6.81 -12.63
CA CYS A 86 1.56 5.50 -13.21
C CYS A 86 1.01 5.62 -14.64
N GLY A 87 0.00 6.46 -14.86
CA GLY A 87 -0.63 6.65 -16.17
C GLY A 87 0.33 7.18 -17.21
N GLY A 88 1.16 8.16 -16.86
CA GLY A 88 2.20 8.70 -17.74
C GLY A 88 3.26 7.68 -18.13
N ALA A 89 3.46 6.64 -17.32
CA ALA A 89 4.36 5.53 -17.59
C ALA A 89 3.66 4.30 -18.25
N GLY A 90 2.37 4.39 -18.55
CA GLY A 90 1.60 3.27 -19.11
C GLY A 90 1.33 2.14 -18.09
N VAL A 91 1.51 2.40 -16.78
CA VAL A 91 1.28 1.43 -15.71
C VAL A 91 -0.19 1.46 -15.29
N SER A 92 -0.85 0.30 -15.28
CA SER A 92 -2.22 0.18 -14.77
C SER A 92 -2.26 0.38 -13.26
N ALA A 93 -2.82 1.51 -12.81
CA ALA A 93 -3.03 1.81 -11.40
C ALA A 93 -4.42 1.32 -10.94
N LYS A 94 -4.45 0.32 -10.05
CA LYS A 94 -5.69 -0.28 -9.54
C LYS A 94 -5.98 0.20 -8.13
N PRO A 95 -7.14 0.83 -7.90
CA PRO A 95 -7.54 1.24 -6.56
C PRO A 95 -7.90 0.01 -5.71
N VAL A 96 -7.54 0.06 -4.43
CA VAL A 96 -7.94 -0.96 -3.45
C VAL A 96 -8.50 -0.31 -2.19
N HIS A 97 -9.63 -0.83 -1.74
CA HIS A 97 -10.23 -0.37 -0.49
C HIS A 97 -9.39 -0.82 0.72
N PRO A 98 -9.12 0.04 1.73
CA PRO A 98 -8.33 -0.31 2.90
C PRO A 98 -8.79 -1.60 3.61
N ARG A 99 -10.11 -1.77 3.79
CA ARG A 99 -10.65 -2.97 4.43
C ARG A 99 -10.37 -4.25 3.65
N THR A 100 -10.25 -4.19 2.34
CA THR A 100 -10.06 -5.36 1.47
C THR A 100 -8.68 -5.96 1.67
N TRP A 101 -7.63 -5.16 1.51
CA TRP A 101 -6.27 -5.66 1.66
C TRP A 101 -5.93 -5.95 3.13
N LYS A 102 -6.44 -5.13 4.08
CA LYS A 102 -6.27 -5.41 5.53
C LYS A 102 -6.92 -6.72 5.94
N LYS A 103 -8.11 -7.04 5.41
CA LYS A 103 -8.76 -8.33 5.64
C LYS A 103 -7.94 -9.50 5.11
N TYR A 104 -7.34 -9.35 3.92
CA TYR A 104 -6.49 -10.38 3.32
C TYR A 104 -5.31 -10.78 4.23
N PHE A 105 -4.73 -9.82 4.94
CA PHE A 105 -3.63 -10.06 5.88
C PHE A 105 -4.06 -10.31 7.33
N GLY A 106 -5.35 -10.30 7.63
CA GLY A 106 -5.86 -10.46 9.00
C GLY A 106 -5.61 -9.24 9.91
N LEU A 107 -5.50 -8.03 9.33
CA LEU A 107 -5.16 -6.79 10.05
C LEU A 107 -6.38 -5.98 10.52
N ASN A 108 -7.58 -6.54 10.43
CA ASN A 108 -8.78 -5.87 10.91
C ASN A 108 -8.99 -6.16 12.41
N LEU A 109 -9.09 -5.12 13.21
CA LEU A 109 -9.50 -5.24 14.61
C LEU A 109 -10.98 -5.69 14.70
N ARG A 110 -11.27 -6.57 15.64
CA ARG A 110 -12.64 -7.00 15.91
C ARG A 110 -13.44 -5.87 16.56
N PRO A 111 -14.76 -5.81 16.36
CA PRO A 111 -15.59 -4.74 16.94
C PRO A 111 -15.46 -4.60 18.47
N GLY A 112 -15.26 -5.70 19.20
CA GLY A 112 -15.02 -5.71 20.64
C GLY A 112 -13.69 -5.08 21.04
N GLU A 113 -12.64 -5.32 20.29
CA GLU A 113 -11.30 -4.75 20.51
C GLU A 113 -11.30 -3.22 20.30
N LEU A 114 -12.03 -2.75 19.30
CA LEU A 114 -12.20 -1.31 19.02
C LEU A 114 -12.86 -0.54 20.16
N LYS A 115 -13.86 -1.16 20.84
CA LYS A 115 -14.57 -0.53 21.95
C LYS A 115 -13.71 -0.36 23.20
N MET A 116 -12.71 -1.21 23.39
CA MET A 116 -11.83 -1.19 24.57
C MET A 116 -10.68 -0.18 24.44
N LEU A 117 -10.47 0.38 23.25
CA LEU A 117 -9.35 1.27 22.96
C LEU A 117 -9.69 2.73 23.22
N LYS A 118 -8.81 3.43 23.92
CA LYS A 118 -8.86 4.91 24.04
C LYS A 118 -8.74 5.56 22.67
N ARG A 119 -9.26 6.79 22.54
CA ARG A 119 -9.16 7.60 21.31
C ARG A 119 -7.71 7.64 20.81
N GLY A 120 -7.48 7.28 19.55
CA GLY A 120 -6.14 7.18 18.93
C GLY A 120 -5.42 5.84 19.14
N GLY A 121 -5.82 5.01 20.11
CA GLY A 121 -5.18 3.71 20.35
C GLY A 121 -5.36 2.72 19.20
N ALA A 122 -6.53 2.77 18.54
CA ALA A 122 -6.81 1.88 17.40
C ALA A 122 -5.86 2.10 16.21
N ASP A 123 -5.50 3.35 15.91
CA ASP A 123 -4.63 3.66 14.77
C ASP A 123 -3.19 3.24 15.05
N LYS A 124 -2.72 3.42 16.30
CA LYS A 124 -1.41 2.92 16.73
C LYS A 124 -1.33 1.40 16.61
N ILE A 125 -2.33 0.67 17.12
CA ILE A 125 -2.36 -0.81 17.05
C ILE A 125 -2.38 -1.28 15.60
N LYS A 126 -3.19 -0.68 14.73
CA LYS A 126 -3.23 -1.02 13.30
C LYS A 126 -1.86 -0.80 12.64
N ALA A 127 -1.19 0.32 12.96
CA ALA A 127 0.15 0.59 12.44
C ALA A 127 1.17 -0.45 12.93
N GLU A 128 1.12 -0.84 14.20
CA GLU A 128 1.97 -1.89 14.77
C GLU A 128 1.71 -3.26 14.12
N MET A 129 0.42 -3.61 13.86
CA MET A 129 0.05 -4.85 13.16
C MET A 129 0.60 -4.87 11.73
N SER A 130 0.47 -3.79 10.97
CA SER A 130 1.03 -3.68 9.61
C SER A 130 2.55 -3.83 9.62
N LEU A 131 3.24 -3.13 10.53
CA LEU A 131 4.69 -3.23 10.70
C LEU A 131 5.13 -4.65 11.06
N ALA A 132 4.47 -5.29 12.02
CA ALA A 132 4.79 -6.67 12.41
C ALA A 132 4.62 -7.64 11.24
N LYS A 133 3.52 -7.51 10.47
CA LYS A 133 3.26 -8.35 9.31
C LYS A 133 4.29 -8.13 8.20
N ALA A 134 4.61 -6.88 7.88
CA ALA A 134 5.60 -6.55 6.84
C ALA A 134 7.01 -7.02 7.23
N ARG A 135 7.42 -6.84 8.49
CA ARG A 135 8.71 -7.36 9.00
C ARG A 135 8.83 -8.87 8.91
N ALA A 136 7.74 -9.59 9.18
CA ALA A 136 7.71 -11.05 9.06
C ALA A 136 7.85 -11.53 7.61
N LEU A 137 7.26 -10.80 6.65
CA LEU A 137 7.33 -11.14 5.22
C LEU A 137 8.64 -10.67 4.58
N TRP A 138 9.15 -9.51 4.98
CA TRP A 138 10.37 -8.89 4.41
C TRP A 138 11.32 -8.43 5.52
N PRO A 139 12.07 -9.35 6.14
CA PRO A 139 13.00 -9.01 7.23
C PRO A 139 14.09 -8.01 6.81
N THR A 140 14.40 -7.94 5.52
CA THR A 140 15.38 -7.02 4.96
C THR A 140 14.85 -5.59 4.80
N ALA A 141 13.52 -5.39 4.85
CA ALA A 141 12.93 -4.04 4.85
C ALA A 141 13.30 -3.32 6.16
N GLN A 142 13.91 -2.16 6.05
CA GLN A 142 14.35 -1.40 7.23
C GLN A 142 13.18 -0.65 7.90
N LEU A 143 12.18 -1.39 8.36
CA LEU A 143 10.99 -0.86 9.03
C LEU A 143 11.23 -0.77 10.54
N LYS A 144 12.02 0.21 11.00
CA LYS A 144 12.48 0.28 12.39
C LYS A 144 11.48 0.99 13.31
N TYR A 145 10.79 2.00 12.82
CA TYR A 145 10.00 2.93 13.63
C TYR A 145 8.51 2.85 13.31
N LEU A 146 7.66 3.31 14.24
CA LEU A 146 6.22 3.38 14.02
C LEU A 146 5.86 4.25 12.80
N LYS A 147 6.64 5.30 12.54
CA LYS A 147 6.49 6.17 11.35
C LYS A 147 6.77 5.47 10.02
N ASP A 148 7.27 4.23 10.02
CA ASP A 148 7.48 3.42 8.82
C ASP A 148 6.21 2.62 8.44
N ASN A 149 5.09 2.83 9.16
CA ASN A 149 3.84 2.11 8.90
C ASN A 149 3.32 2.30 7.47
N GLY A 150 3.44 3.49 6.88
CA GLY A 150 3.04 3.71 5.49
C GLY A 150 3.90 2.93 4.49
N VAL A 151 5.21 2.75 4.78
CA VAL A 151 6.07 1.87 3.96
C VAL A 151 5.63 0.42 4.11
N ALA A 152 5.30 -0.02 5.34
CA ALA A 152 4.76 -1.35 5.59
C ALA A 152 3.42 -1.57 4.87
N ASP A 153 2.51 -0.59 4.93
CA ASP A 153 1.24 -0.64 4.20
C ASP A 153 1.48 -0.69 2.68
N GLY A 154 2.40 0.12 2.14
CA GLY A 154 2.78 0.08 0.72
C GLY A 154 3.28 -1.31 0.28
N LEU A 155 4.12 -1.96 1.08
CA LEU A 155 4.58 -3.32 0.81
C LEU A 155 3.44 -4.36 0.85
N LEU A 156 2.57 -4.27 1.84
CA LEU A 156 1.41 -5.16 1.96
C LEU A 156 0.41 -4.96 0.80
N ILE A 157 0.21 -3.72 0.37
CA ILE A 157 -0.63 -3.39 -0.79
C ILE A 157 0.00 -3.94 -2.09
N ALA A 158 1.33 -3.88 -2.25
CA ALA A 158 2.02 -4.49 -3.38
C ALA A 158 1.80 -6.01 -3.44
N GLU A 159 1.94 -6.69 -2.29
CA GLU A 159 1.71 -8.13 -2.18
C GLU A 159 0.26 -8.51 -2.46
N PHE A 160 -0.68 -7.74 -1.94
CA PHE A 160 -2.09 -7.94 -2.26
C PHE A 160 -2.35 -7.85 -3.77
N GLY A 161 -1.82 -6.82 -4.43
CA GLY A 161 -1.94 -6.62 -5.88
C GLY A 161 -1.33 -7.76 -6.68
N ARG A 162 -0.12 -8.21 -6.28
CA ARG A 162 0.59 -9.34 -6.86
C ARG A 162 -0.20 -10.64 -6.74
N ALA A 163 -0.69 -10.95 -5.53
CA ALA A 163 -1.45 -12.17 -5.27
C ALA A 163 -2.75 -12.21 -6.10
N ARG A 164 -3.47 -11.10 -6.16
CA ARG A 164 -4.69 -10.97 -6.98
C ARG A 164 -4.41 -11.09 -8.47
N HIS A 165 -3.32 -10.52 -8.95
CA HIS A 165 -2.92 -10.68 -10.34
C HIS A 165 -2.68 -12.16 -10.67
N ARG A 166 -2.00 -12.90 -9.81
CA ARG A 166 -1.78 -14.33 -9.99
C ARG A 166 -3.08 -15.12 -10.01
N GLN A 167 -4.00 -14.87 -9.08
CA GLN A 167 -5.31 -15.54 -9.06
C GLN A 167 -6.08 -15.36 -10.37
N ASN A 168 -6.18 -14.12 -10.86
CA ASN A 168 -6.88 -13.83 -12.11
C ASN A 168 -6.28 -14.54 -13.34
N LEU A 169 -4.99 -14.86 -13.31
CA LEU A 169 -4.32 -15.60 -14.37
C LEU A 169 -4.65 -17.11 -14.35
N PHE A 170 -4.95 -17.67 -13.18
CA PHE A 170 -5.32 -19.07 -13.04
C PHE A 170 -6.83 -19.31 -13.25
N GLU A 171 -7.66 -18.30 -12.95
CA GLU A 171 -9.13 -18.38 -13.14
C GLU A 171 -9.57 -18.04 -14.58
N GLY A 172 -8.71 -17.43 -15.38
CA GLY A 172 -8.96 -17.04 -16.77
C GLY A 172 -8.32 -17.96 -17.83
N ALA A 173 -7.70 -19.05 -17.41
CA ALA A 173 -7.11 -20.08 -18.27
C ALA A 173 -7.99 -21.33 -18.28
#